data_d2ae8c7881ce89cc343f4f6c75210823
#
_entry.id   d2ae8c7881ce89cc343f4f6c75210823
#
_cell.length_a   1.000
_cell.length_b   1.000
_cell.length_c   1.000
_cell.angle_alpha   90.00
_cell.angle_beta   90.00
_cell.angle_gamma   90.00
#
_symmetry.space_group_name_H-M   'P 1'
#
loop_
_entity.id
_entity.type
_entity.pdbx_description
1 polymer ?
#
loop_
_entity_poly.entity_id
_entity_poly.type
_entity_poly.pdbx_seq_one_letter_code
_entity_poly.pdbx_strand_id
1 'polypeptide(L)'
;MNKLREPEDFTHPKLAWGMLNTLQTNIAVKLMKKGVLRLSEISPALANLKRTLIPLPGQDDQKDLTIQSFEETLLILPTKTKPKKLKVKASDGKTYTYLFKGLEDLHLDERIMQFLSIANSLMNTKDQSFYARHYSVVPLGMYLFDSTRFDIQFSF
;
A
#
# COMPACT_ATOMS: atom_id res chain seq x y z
N MET A 1 -32.56 -0.20 2.52
CA MET A 1 -32.56 -1.01 1.29
C MET A 1 -33.91 -1.12 0.57
N ASN A 2 -35.04 -0.88 1.24
CA ASN A 2 -36.35 -1.02 0.58
C ASN A 2 -36.76 0.12 -0.38
N LYS A 3 -36.17 1.30 -0.25
CA LYS A 3 -36.51 2.47 -1.11
C LYS A 3 -36.01 2.37 -2.56
N LEU A 4 -35.03 1.54 -2.86
CA LEU A 4 -34.53 1.31 -4.23
C LEU A 4 -35.39 0.37 -5.09
N ARG A 5 -36.48 -0.17 -4.53
CA ARG A 5 -37.41 -1.08 -5.22
C ARG A 5 -38.74 -0.44 -5.62
N GLU A 6 -38.95 0.82 -5.31
CA GLU A 6 -40.18 1.53 -5.69
C GLU A 6 -40.12 1.97 -7.15
N PRO A 7 -41.22 1.87 -7.92
CA PRO A 7 -41.26 2.26 -9.34
C PRO A 7 -40.85 3.70 -9.61
N GLU A 8 -41.00 4.59 -8.64
CA GLU A 8 -40.61 6.00 -8.74
C GLU A 8 -39.09 6.19 -8.86
N ASP A 9 -38.30 5.26 -8.34
CA ASP A 9 -36.82 5.32 -8.41
C ASP A 9 -36.30 5.04 -9.83
N PHE A 10 -37.02 4.30 -10.65
CA PHE A 10 -36.69 4.04 -12.05
C PHE A 10 -36.99 5.22 -12.95
N THR A 11 -37.96 6.05 -12.58
CA THR A 11 -38.33 7.27 -13.36
C THR A 11 -37.42 8.46 -13.05
N HIS A 12 -36.73 8.44 -11.90
CA HIS A 12 -35.87 9.51 -11.43
C HIS A 12 -34.48 9.03 -11.01
N PRO A 13 -33.61 8.64 -11.96
CA PRO A 13 -32.29 8.08 -11.66
C PRO A 13 -31.38 9.02 -10.86
N LYS A 14 -31.60 10.36 -10.96
CA LYS A 14 -30.86 11.35 -10.16
C LYS A 14 -31.14 11.24 -8.66
N LEU A 15 -32.36 10.84 -8.26
CA LEU A 15 -32.69 10.64 -6.85
C LEU A 15 -31.99 9.40 -6.29
N ALA A 16 -31.96 8.30 -7.06
CA ALA A 16 -31.23 7.10 -6.70
C ALA A 16 -29.71 7.37 -6.56
N TRP A 17 -29.13 8.14 -7.47
CA TRP A 17 -27.74 8.60 -7.37
C TRP A 17 -27.48 9.45 -6.12
N GLY A 18 -28.40 10.35 -5.77
CA GLY A 18 -28.30 11.16 -4.56
C GLY A 18 -28.21 10.29 -3.29
N MET A 19 -29.05 9.26 -3.21
CA MET A 19 -29.05 8.30 -2.10
C MET A 19 -27.76 7.49 -2.03
N LEU A 20 -27.27 6.99 -3.18
CA LEU A 20 -26.01 6.23 -3.26
C LEU A 20 -24.82 7.09 -2.86
N ASN A 21 -24.74 8.33 -3.32
CA ASN A 21 -23.69 9.27 -2.94
C ASN A 21 -23.71 9.56 -1.43
N THR A 22 -24.90 9.76 -0.86
CA THR A 22 -25.05 9.96 0.59
C THR A 22 -24.60 8.71 1.36
N LEU A 23 -24.98 7.52 0.90
CA LEU A 23 -24.55 6.26 1.50
C LEU A 23 -23.02 6.10 1.40
N GLN A 24 -22.45 6.35 0.22
CA GLN A 24 -21.00 6.32 0.00
C GLN A 24 -20.27 7.28 0.95
N THR A 25 -20.76 8.52 1.07
CA THR A 25 -20.17 9.52 1.96
C THR A 25 -20.22 9.08 3.42
N ASN A 26 -21.38 8.55 3.86
CA ASN A 26 -21.54 8.05 5.22
C ASN A 26 -20.64 6.86 5.53
N ILE A 27 -20.48 5.93 4.59
CA ILE A 27 -19.55 4.80 4.70
C ILE A 27 -18.11 5.32 4.74
N ALA A 28 -17.74 6.22 3.85
CA ALA A 28 -16.40 6.80 3.79
C ALA A 28 -16.04 7.51 5.10
N VAL A 29 -16.96 8.32 5.66
CA VAL A 29 -16.75 9.00 6.95
C VAL A 29 -16.58 8.00 8.11
N LYS A 30 -17.37 6.92 8.12
CA LYS A 30 -17.24 5.87 9.14
C LYS A 30 -15.91 5.11 9.03
N LEU A 31 -15.46 4.84 7.80
CA LEU A 31 -14.18 4.19 7.54
C LEU A 31 -12.99 5.12 7.85
N MET A 32 -13.13 6.42 7.60
CA MET A 32 -12.08 7.40 7.92
C MET A 32 -11.79 7.52 9.42
N LYS A 33 -12.76 7.22 10.28
CA LYS A 33 -12.55 7.24 11.74
C LYS A 33 -11.66 6.11 12.23
N LYS A 34 -11.45 5.06 11.44
CA LYS A 34 -10.51 3.98 11.76
C LYS A 34 -9.15 4.30 11.10
N GLY A 35 -8.32 5.11 11.77
CA GLY A 35 -6.92 5.33 11.36
C GLY A 35 -6.03 4.10 11.50
N VAL A 36 -6.59 3.01 12.06
CA VAL A 36 -5.89 1.76 12.35
C VAL A 36 -6.76 0.59 11.91
N LEU A 37 -6.17 -0.35 11.18
CA LEU A 37 -6.79 -1.60 10.77
C LEU A 37 -6.06 -2.78 11.42
N ARG A 38 -6.75 -3.88 11.63
CA ARG A 38 -6.15 -5.13 12.09
C ARG A 38 -5.87 -6.06 10.90
N LEU A 39 -4.65 -6.57 10.84
CA LEU A 39 -4.24 -7.48 9.76
C LEU A 39 -5.07 -8.76 9.77
N SER A 40 -5.37 -9.30 10.93
CA SER A 40 -6.20 -10.50 11.10
C SER A 40 -7.62 -10.33 10.55
N GLU A 41 -8.18 -9.12 10.58
CA GLU A 41 -9.50 -8.82 10.02
C GLU A 41 -9.47 -8.71 8.49
N ILE A 42 -8.33 -8.28 7.91
CA ILE A 42 -8.17 -8.05 6.47
C ILE A 42 -7.66 -9.29 5.76
N SER A 43 -6.60 -9.87 6.29
CA SER A 43 -5.94 -11.05 5.75
C SER A 43 -5.44 -11.96 6.87
N PRO A 44 -6.29 -12.89 7.35
CA PRO A 44 -5.90 -13.87 8.35
C PRO A 44 -4.71 -14.72 7.90
N ALA A 45 -4.58 -14.95 6.60
CA ALA A 45 -3.45 -15.69 6.03
C ALA A 45 -2.11 -15.00 6.30
N LEU A 46 -2.02 -13.68 6.06
CA LEU A 46 -0.82 -12.91 6.35
C LEU A 46 -0.57 -12.78 7.85
N ALA A 47 -1.60 -12.58 8.65
CA ALA A 47 -1.45 -12.46 10.11
C ALA A 47 -0.89 -13.73 10.75
N ASN A 48 -1.24 -14.89 10.20
CA ASN A 48 -0.77 -16.19 10.68
C ASN A 48 0.57 -16.62 10.08
N LEU A 49 1.09 -15.89 9.10
CA LEU A 49 2.34 -16.22 8.43
C LEU A 49 3.52 -16.01 9.39
N LYS A 50 4.28 -17.09 9.67
CA LYS A 50 5.45 -17.04 10.54
C LYS A 50 6.58 -17.87 9.96
N ARG A 51 7.82 -17.36 10.07
CA ARG A 51 9.06 -18.04 9.67
C ARG A 51 8.99 -18.59 8.25
N THR A 52 8.80 -17.70 7.29
CA THR A 52 8.72 -18.08 5.89
C THR A 52 10.09 -18.13 5.24
N LEU A 53 10.18 -18.81 4.10
CA LEU A 53 11.32 -18.73 3.19
C LEU A 53 11.15 -17.64 2.13
N ILE A 54 10.08 -16.82 2.25
CA ILE A 54 9.81 -15.74 1.31
C ILE A 54 10.83 -14.63 1.55
N PRO A 55 11.60 -14.23 0.53
CA PRO A 55 12.53 -13.11 0.64
C PRO A 55 11.80 -11.81 1.02
N LEU A 56 12.49 -10.98 1.79
CA LEU A 56 11.97 -9.66 2.11
C LEU A 56 12.03 -8.77 0.85
N PRO A 57 10.90 -8.27 0.34
CA PRO A 57 10.88 -7.51 -0.90
C PRO A 57 11.71 -6.23 -0.81
N GLY A 58 12.39 -5.84 -1.89
CA GLY A 58 13.15 -4.59 -1.97
C GLY A 58 14.49 -4.58 -1.24
N GLN A 59 15.00 -5.74 -0.83
CA GLN A 59 16.30 -5.93 -0.17
C GLN A 59 17.24 -6.72 -1.08
N ASP A 60 17.50 -6.19 -2.27
CA ASP A 60 18.30 -6.89 -3.30
C ASP A 60 19.75 -7.18 -2.85
N ASP A 61 20.31 -6.32 -1.98
CA ASP A 61 21.68 -6.48 -1.46
C ASP A 61 21.79 -7.53 -0.36
N GLN A 62 20.67 -7.96 0.24
CA GLN A 62 20.61 -8.90 1.36
C GLN A 62 19.75 -10.11 1.00
N LYS A 63 20.26 -10.95 0.12
CA LYS A 63 19.53 -12.09 -0.48
C LYS A 63 18.98 -13.11 0.52
N ASP A 64 19.49 -13.13 1.75
CA ASP A 64 19.10 -14.11 2.77
C ASP A 64 18.04 -13.60 3.77
N LEU A 65 17.59 -12.34 3.62
CA LEU A 65 16.56 -11.81 4.49
C LEU A 65 15.18 -12.34 4.09
N THR A 66 14.55 -13.03 5.04
CA THR A 66 13.22 -13.60 4.85
C THR A 66 12.18 -12.99 5.81
N ILE A 67 10.92 -13.09 5.44
CA ILE A 67 9.81 -12.63 6.28
C ILE A 67 9.61 -13.56 7.46
N GLN A 68 9.76 -13.04 8.67
CA GLN A 68 9.51 -13.77 9.92
C GLN A 68 8.05 -13.67 10.36
N SER A 69 7.49 -12.47 10.35
CA SER A 69 6.10 -12.23 10.73
C SER A 69 5.65 -10.82 10.31
N PHE A 70 4.36 -10.62 10.26
CA PHE A 70 3.76 -9.30 10.07
C PHE A 70 3.28 -8.74 11.41
N GLU A 71 3.33 -7.41 11.58
CA GLU A 71 2.66 -6.76 12.70
C GLU A 71 1.14 -6.76 12.49
N GLU A 72 0.40 -6.95 13.58
CA GLU A 72 -1.07 -7.02 13.57
C GLU A 72 -1.71 -5.70 13.13
N THR A 73 -1.01 -4.59 13.28
CA THR A 73 -1.56 -3.26 13.11
C THR A 73 -1.12 -2.63 11.80
N LEU A 74 -2.09 -2.23 10.98
CA LEU A 74 -1.88 -1.37 9.81
C LEU A 74 -2.34 0.05 10.12
N LEU A 75 -1.46 1.02 9.86
CA LEU A 75 -1.81 2.43 9.99
C LEU A 75 -2.24 3.00 8.65
N ILE A 76 -3.39 3.65 8.60
CA ILE A 76 -3.82 4.42 7.43
C ILE A 76 -3.27 5.83 7.57
N LEU A 77 -2.44 6.26 6.62
CA LEU A 77 -1.91 7.61 6.63
C LEU A 77 -2.98 8.61 6.14
N PRO A 78 -3.14 9.76 6.81
CA PRO A 78 -4.19 10.74 6.50
C PRO A 78 -3.83 11.62 5.28
N THR A 79 -3.44 11.00 4.16
CA THR A 79 -3.16 11.66 2.90
C THR A 79 -4.27 11.42 1.89
N LYS A 80 -4.24 12.10 0.74
CA LYS A 80 -5.25 11.98 -0.32
C LYS A 80 -5.46 10.53 -0.77
N THR A 81 -4.38 9.77 -0.94
CA THR A 81 -4.40 8.37 -1.43
C THR A 81 -4.48 7.34 -0.32
N LYS A 82 -4.37 7.78 0.95
CA LYS A 82 -4.52 6.94 2.15
C LYS A 82 -3.73 5.64 2.12
N PRO A 83 -2.40 5.71 1.91
CA PRO A 83 -1.58 4.52 1.92
C PRO A 83 -1.62 3.84 3.29
N LYS A 84 -1.44 2.52 3.30
CA LYS A 84 -1.43 1.72 4.52
C LYS A 84 0.02 1.40 4.87
N LYS A 85 0.41 1.75 6.09
CA LYS A 85 1.72 1.43 6.64
C LYS A 85 1.66 0.09 7.35
N LEU A 86 2.40 -0.88 6.85
CA LEU A 86 2.57 -2.22 7.45
C LEU A 86 4.02 -2.39 7.90
N LYS A 87 4.20 -3.04 9.03
CA LYS A 87 5.51 -3.41 9.52
C LYS A 87 5.71 -4.92 9.45
N VAL A 88 6.88 -5.31 8.99
CA VAL A 88 7.28 -6.70 8.78
C VAL A 88 8.55 -6.96 9.58
N LYS A 89 8.56 -8.01 10.37
CA LYS A 89 9.78 -8.52 11.03
C LYS A 89 10.49 -9.46 10.08
N ALA A 90 11.80 -9.25 9.92
CA ALA A 90 12.64 -10.09 9.09
C ALA A 90 13.49 -11.08 9.91
N SER A 91 14.16 -11.97 9.22
CA SER A 91 15.02 -13.02 9.82
C SER A 91 16.22 -12.48 10.62
N ASP A 92 16.63 -11.23 10.33
CA ASP A 92 17.67 -10.51 11.09
C ASP A 92 17.17 -9.91 12.42
N GLY A 93 15.88 -10.09 12.74
CA GLY A 93 15.25 -9.54 13.93
C GLY A 93 14.84 -8.07 13.83
N LYS A 94 15.16 -7.39 12.72
CA LYS A 94 14.76 -6.00 12.50
C LYS A 94 13.33 -5.89 11.97
N THR A 95 12.77 -4.70 12.11
CA THR A 95 11.43 -4.38 11.61
C THR A 95 11.54 -3.44 10.41
N TYR A 96 10.99 -3.87 9.30
CA TYR A 96 10.93 -3.12 8.05
C TYR A 96 9.54 -2.54 7.84
N THR A 97 9.50 -1.32 7.34
CA THR A 97 8.25 -0.60 7.10
C THR A 97 7.91 -0.57 5.63
N TYR A 98 6.68 -0.93 5.31
CA TYR A 98 6.14 -0.93 3.96
C TYR A 98 4.95 0.00 3.85
N LEU A 99 4.87 0.73 2.75
CA LEU A 99 3.71 1.54 2.38
C LEU A 99 2.99 0.88 1.22
N PHE A 100 1.78 0.41 1.48
CA PHE A 100 0.90 -0.10 0.44
C PHE A 100 0.09 1.04 -0.13
N LYS A 101 0.27 1.32 -1.40
CA LYS A 101 -0.51 2.27 -2.17
C LYS A 101 -1.45 1.49 -3.09
N GLY A 102 -2.69 1.88 -3.13
CA GLY A 102 -3.68 1.32 -4.04
C GLY A 102 -4.14 2.37 -5.04
N LEU A 103 -4.58 1.93 -6.21
CA LEU A 103 -5.11 2.79 -7.27
C LEU A 103 -4.10 3.80 -7.86
N GLU A 104 -2.82 3.59 -7.65
CA GLU A 104 -1.73 4.38 -8.24
C GLU A 104 -0.87 3.46 -9.13
N ASP A 105 -0.33 4.02 -10.22
CA ASP A 105 0.68 3.34 -11.03
C ASP A 105 2.07 3.70 -10.49
N LEU A 106 2.73 2.75 -9.87
CA LEU A 106 4.06 2.95 -9.28
C LEU A 106 5.21 2.59 -10.24
N HIS A 107 4.96 2.20 -11.48
CA HIS A 107 6.04 1.90 -12.42
C HIS A 107 6.92 3.12 -12.72
N LEU A 108 6.31 4.31 -12.80
CA LEU A 108 7.07 5.54 -12.96
C LEU A 108 7.93 5.83 -11.72
N ASP A 109 7.37 5.67 -10.52
CA ASP A 109 8.10 5.84 -9.26
C ASP A 109 9.28 4.85 -9.18
N GLU A 110 9.07 3.59 -9.57
CA GLU A 110 10.12 2.58 -9.65
C GLU A 110 11.26 3.03 -10.56
N ARG A 111 10.95 3.50 -11.77
CA ARG A 111 11.97 3.97 -12.74
C ARG A 111 12.73 5.18 -12.22
N ILE A 112 12.06 6.13 -11.60
CA ILE A 112 12.70 7.30 -10.98
C ILE A 112 13.64 6.84 -9.87
N MET A 113 13.23 5.92 -9.00
CA MET A 113 14.09 5.42 -7.92
C MET A 113 15.30 4.64 -8.45
N GLN A 114 15.12 3.84 -9.50
CA GLN A 114 16.23 3.17 -10.20
C GLN A 114 17.22 4.19 -10.79
N PHE A 115 16.71 5.23 -11.45
CA PHE A 115 17.56 6.30 -11.99
C PHE A 115 18.35 7.00 -10.87
N LEU A 116 17.72 7.34 -9.74
CA LEU A 116 18.40 7.97 -8.61
C LEU A 116 19.46 7.05 -7.99
N SER A 117 19.22 5.75 -7.93
CA SER A 117 20.22 4.78 -7.48
C SER A 117 21.45 4.76 -8.38
N ILE A 118 21.25 4.73 -9.71
CA ILE A 118 22.35 4.80 -10.68
C ILE A 118 23.08 6.14 -10.59
N ALA A 119 22.34 7.26 -10.53
CA ALA A 119 22.92 8.58 -10.37
C ALA A 119 23.80 8.67 -9.12
N ASN A 120 23.38 8.13 -7.99
CA ASN A 120 24.17 8.07 -6.77
C ASN A 120 25.49 7.30 -6.96
N SER A 121 25.45 6.18 -7.69
CA SER A 121 26.66 5.40 -7.95
C SER A 121 27.67 6.15 -8.83
N LEU A 122 27.18 7.00 -9.75
CA LEU A 122 28.02 7.80 -10.64
C LEU A 122 28.53 9.08 -9.97
N MET A 123 27.73 9.69 -9.08
CA MET A 123 28.12 10.94 -8.40
C MET A 123 29.01 10.73 -7.18
N ASN A 124 29.22 9.50 -6.74
CA ASN A 124 30.03 9.20 -5.57
C ASN A 124 31.52 9.31 -5.90
N THR A 125 32.05 10.54 -5.85
CA THR A 125 33.47 10.82 -6.03
C THR A 125 34.19 10.87 -4.68
N LYS A 126 35.51 10.65 -4.68
CA LYS A 126 36.31 10.50 -3.45
C LYS A 126 36.28 11.73 -2.53
N ASP A 127 35.92 12.90 -3.02
CA ASP A 127 36.02 14.16 -2.28
C ASP A 127 34.70 14.81 -1.87
N GLN A 128 33.57 14.43 -2.45
CA GLN A 128 32.26 14.93 -2.09
C GLN A 128 31.18 13.86 -2.34
N SER A 129 30.49 13.48 -1.30
CA SER A 129 29.33 12.56 -1.42
C SER A 129 28.04 13.34 -1.59
N PHE A 130 27.60 13.52 -2.81
CA PHE A 130 26.21 13.92 -3.09
C PHE A 130 25.33 12.68 -3.11
N TYR A 131 24.22 12.71 -2.40
CA TYR A 131 23.33 11.57 -2.31
C TYR A 131 21.87 12.00 -2.48
N ALA A 132 21.23 11.51 -3.53
CA ALA A 132 19.80 11.64 -3.70
C ALA A 132 19.09 10.52 -2.94
N ARG A 133 18.14 10.86 -2.08
CA ARG A 133 17.34 9.84 -1.38
C ARG A 133 16.56 9.02 -2.38
N HIS A 134 16.70 7.72 -2.29
CA HIS A 134 15.90 6.77 -3.05
C HIS A 134 15.43 5.65 -2.13
N TYR A 135 14.41 4.95 -2.55
CA TYR A 135 13.81 3.82 -1.85
C TYR A 135 13.37 2.77 -2.86
N SER A 136 13.22 1.53 -2.42
CA SER A 136 12.73 0.47 -3.29
C SER A 136 11.23 0.61 -3.52
N VAL A 137 10.81 0.42 -4.76
CA VAL A 137 9.42 0.38 -5.18
C VAL A 137 9.19 -0.95 -5.86
N VAL A 138 8.15 -1.67 -5.46
CA VAL A 138 7.76 -2.95 -6.07
C VAL A 138 6.32 -2.84 -6.54
N PRO A 139 6.10 -2.66 -7.84
CA PRO A 139 4.76 -2.76 -8.42
C PRO A 139 4.27 -4.21 -8.33
N LEU A 140 3.11 -4.43 -7.70
CA LEU A 140 2.53 -5.77 -7.51
C LEU A 140 1.56 -6.19 -8.60
N GLY A 141 1.27 -5.36 -9.58
CA GLY A 141 0.33 -5.72 -10.61
C GLY A 141 0.37 -4.90 -11.88
N MET A 142 0.07 -5.55 -12.99
CA MET A 142 -0.25 -4.88 -14.25
C MET A 142 -1.72 -4.45 -14.27
N TYR A 143 -2.02 -3.39 -15.02
CA TYR A 143 -3.37 -2.85 -15.23
C TYR A 143 -4.35 -3.91 -15.75
N LEU A 144 -5.17 -4.47 -14.88
CA LEU A 144 -6.45 -5.05 -15.23
C LEU A 144 -7.44 -4.68 -14.11
N PHE A 145 -8.60 -4.26 -14.47
CA PHE A 145 -9.73 -3.71 -13.72
C PHE A 145 -10.13 -4.42 -12.40
N ASP A 146 -9.21 -4.62 -11.47
CA ASP A 146 -9.56 -5.21 -10.18
C ASP A 146 -9.28 -4.24 -9.02
N SER A 147 -10.30 -4.02 -8.21
CA SER A 147 -10.34 -3.08 -7.08
C SER A 147 -9.46 -3.49 -5.88
N THR A 148 -8.63 -4.52 -6.02
CA THR A 148 -7.85 -5.12 -4.93
C THR A 148 -6.33 -4.87 -5.04
N ARG A 149 -5.88 -3.93 -5.88
CA ARG A 149 -4.45 -3.73 -6.13
C ARG A 149 -3.80 -2.87 -5.07
N PHE A 150 -2.71 -3.37 -4.56
CA PHE A 150 -1.79 -2.67 -3.69
C PHE A 150 -0.39 -2.75 -4.28
N ASP A 151 0.23 -1.61 -4.48
CA ASP A 151 1.66 -1.50 -4.77
C ASP A 151 2.42 -1.20 -3.49
N ILE A 152 3.66 -1.64 -3.40
CA ILE A 152 4.44 -1.53 -2.18
C ILE A 152 5.57 -0.53 -2.41
N GLN A 153 5.64 0.46 -1.54
CA GLN A 153 6.74 1.40 -1.43
C GLN A 153 7.48 1.14 -0.12
N PHE A 154 8.81 1.06 -0.18
CA PHE A 154 9.65 0.90 0.99
C PHE A 154 10.20 2.26 1.43
N SER A 155 10.13 2.58 2.72
CA SER A 155 10.89 3.67 3.30
C SER A 155 11.77 3.10 4.42
N PHE A 156 13.05 3.38 4.33
CA PHE A 156 14.04 3.13 5.36
C PHE A 156 14.06 4.25 6.38
#